data_eab06bbf602c149b19eeb32cfc46c9eb
#
_entry.id   eab06bbf602c149b19eeb32cfc46c9eb
#
_cell.length_a   1.000
_cell.length_b   1.000
_cell.length_c   1.000
_cell.angle_alpha   90.00
_cell.angle_beta   90.00
_cell.angle_gamma   90.00
#
_symmetry.space_group_name_H-M   'P 1'
#
loop_
_entity.id
_entity.type
_entity.pdbx_description
1 polymer ?
#
loop_
_entity_poly.entity_id
_entity_poly.type
_entity_poly.pdbx_seq_one_letter_code
_entity_poly.pdbx_strand_id
1 'polypeptide(L)'
;MSVSWPEHLPVVQVRVARPTGRLKELLNFYCEGIGLEVVGSFEAHAGYSGVMLGLPNSTYHLEFTEHEAAHDTDYPPPGADNLLVFYIPDVAAVERIAARLAALGYTAIAPENPYWAERGVTVEDPDGWRVVLMNTAGI
;
A
#
# COMPACT_ATOMS: atom_id res chain seq x y z
N MET A 1 -1.36 -18.82 -1.98
CA MET A 1 -2.62 -19.53 -1.69
C MET A 1 -3.79 -18.67 -2.12
N SER A 2 -4.67 -19.21 -2.91
CA SER A 2 -5.85 -18.46 -3.35
C SER A 2 -6.95 -18.51 -2.27
N VAL A 3 -7.73 -17.44 -2.19
CA VAL A 3 -8.87 -17.35 -1.28
C VAL A 3 -10.12 -17.77 -2.05
N SER A 4 -10.93 -18.65 -1.43
CA SER A 4 -12.19 -19.10 -2.02
C SER A 4 -13.33 -18.27 -1.41
N TRP A 5 -14.11 -17.65 -2.27
CA TRP A 5 -15.27 -16.87 -1.86
C TRP A 5 -16.52 -17.77 -1.80
N PRO A 6 -17.40 -17.57 -0.81
CA PRO A 6 -18.63 -18.37 -0.73
C PRO A 6 -19.58 -18.07 -1.90
N GLU A 7 -20.43 -19.04 -2.24
CA GLU A 7 -21.35 -18.91 -3.37
C GLU A 7 -22.31 -17.72 -3.26
N HIS A 8 -22.74 -17.39 -2.05
CA HIS A 8 -23.65 -16.27 -1.84
C HIS A 8 -22.95 -14.90 -1.91
N LEU A 9 -21.61 -14.90 -2.04
CA LEU A 9 -20.81 -13.69 -2.23
C LEU A 9 -19.72 -14.00 -3.27
N PRO A 10 -20.09 -14.15 -4.54
CA PRO A 10 -19.16 -14.61 -5.57
C PRO A 10 -18.23 -13.50 -6.07
N VAL A 11 -17.52 -12.87 -5.16
CA VAL A 11 -16.53 -11.85 -5.46
C VAL A 11 -15.28 -12.52 -6.02
N VAL A 12 -14.78 -12.06 -7.16
CA VAL A 12 -13.57 -12.61 -7.78
C VAL A 12 -12.34 -11.77 -7.51
N GLN A 13 -12.51 -10.51 -7.18
CA GLN A 13 -11.38 -9.62 -6.92
C GLN A 13 -11.83 -8.43 -6.08
N VAL A 14 -10.92 -7.92 -5.24
CA VAL A 14 -11.16 -6.73 -4.42
C VAL A 14 -10.13 -5.66 -4.80
N ARG A 15 -10.60 -4.44 -4.99
CA ARG A 15 -9.77 -3.28 -5.26
C ARG A 15 -10.02 -2.22 -4.21
N VAL A 16 -8.94 -1.61 -3.72
CA VAL A 16 -9.01 -0.36 -2.98
C VAL A 16 -8.37 0.70 -3.86
N ALA A 17 -9.15 1.72 -4.24
CA ALA A 17 -8.70 2.78 -5.13
C ALA A 17 -8.68 4.10 -4.40
N ARG A 18 -7.66 4.91 -4.65
CA ARG A 18 -7.62 6.28 -4.15
C ARG A 18 -6.86 7.21 -5.07
N PRO A 19 -7.21 8.51 -5.06
CA PRO A 19 -6.51 9.51 -5.86
C PRO A 19 -5.19 9.90 -5.21
N THR A 20 -4.28 10.38 -6.04
CA THR A 20 -3.03 10.99 -5.58
C THR A 20 -2.62 12.10 -6.56
N GLY A 21 -1.87 13.06 -6.06
CA GLY A 21 -1.17 14.02 -6.90
C GLY A 21 0.30 13.65 -7.07
N ARG A 22 0.71 12.47 -6.58
CA ARG A 22 2.11 12.04 -6.55
C ARG A 22 2.26 10.58 -6.97
N LEU A 23 1.70 10.24 -8.13
CA LEU A 23 1.67 8.84 -8.59
C LEU A 23 3.07 8.24 -8.69
N LYS A 24 4.04 9.00 -9.22
CA LYS A 24 5.40 8.53 -9.37
C LYS A 24 6.04 8.21 -8.01
N GLU A 25 5.86 9.06 -7.03
CA GLU A 25 6.38 8.85 -5.68
C GLU A 25 5.70 7.67 -5.00
N LEU A 26 4.40 7.48 -5.21
CA LEU A 26 3.68 6.31 -4.69
C LEU A 26 4.21 5.02 -5.29
N LEU A 27 4.51 4.99 -6.58
CA LEU A 27 5.11 3.82 -7.21
C LEU A 27 6.49 3.51 -6.62
N ASN A 28 7.28 4.55 -6.37
CA ASN A 28 8.57 4.36 -5.73
C ASN A 28 8.43 3.75 -4.32
N PHE A 29 7.46 4.23 -3.54
CA PHE A 29 7.20 3.71 -2.20
C PHE A 29 6.68 2.27 -2.24
N TYR A 30 5.63 2.01 -3.00
CA TYR A 30 4.96 0.71 -2.98
C TYR A 30 5.65 -0.38 -3.79
N CYS A 31 6.31 -0.02 -4.90
CA CYS A 31 7.02 -1.00 -5.73
C CYS A 31 8.47 -1.16 -5.32
N GLU A 32 9.24 -0.08 -5.32
CA GLU A 32 10.66 -0.15 -4.97
C GLU A 32 10.87 -0.39 -3.47
N GLY A 33 10.07 0.23 -2.62
CA GLY A 33 10.17 0.12 -1.18
C GLY A 33 9.55 -1.15 -0.64
N ILE A 34 8.24 -1.29 -0.76
CA ILE A 34 7.50 -2.44 -0.21
C ILE A 34 7.71 -3.70 -1.06
N GLY A 35 7.66 -3.56 -2.38
CA GLY A 35 7.85 -4.68 -3.29
C GLY A 35 6.59 -5.18 -3.96
N LEU A 36 5.52 -4.36 -3.99
CA LEU A 36 4.32 -4.70 -4.75
C LEU A 36 4.62 -4.66 -6.25
N GLU A 37 3.86 -5.43 -7.01
CA GLU A 37 4.01 -5.51 -8.46
C GLU A 37 2.92 -4.74 -9.19
N VAL A 38 3.27 -4.13 -10.31
CA VAL A 38 2.29 -3.53 -11.21
C VAL A 38 1.54 -4.66 -11.91
N VAL A 39 0.23 -4.75 -11.69
CA VAL A 39 -0.63 -5.74 -12.32
C VAL A 39 -1.50 -5.17 -13.42
N GLY A 40 -1.53 -3.85 -13.55
CA GLY A 40 -2.24 -3.16 -14.63
C GLY A 40 -1.98 -1.68 -14.58
N SER A 41 -2.27 -0.98 -15.68
CA SER A 41 -2.13 0.47 -15.73
C SER A 41 -2.94 1.02 -16.92
N PHE A 42 -3.21 2.31 -16.86
CA PHE A 42 -3.81 3.04 -17.99
C PHE A 42 -3.30 4.49 -17.97
N GLU A 43 -3.35 5.14 -19.11
CA GLU A 43 -2.92 6.53 -19.27
C GLU A 43 -3.99 7.35 -19.99
N ALA A 44 -4.11 8.60 -19.58
CA ALA A 44 -4.90 9.63 -20.27
C ALA A 44 -6.33 9.22 -20.62
N HIS A 45 -6.96 8.40 -19.78
CA HIS A 45 -8.36 8.04 -19.96
C HIS A 45 -9.24 9.03 -19.22
N ALA A 46 -9.98 9.87 -19.97
CA ALA A 46 -10.80 10.95 -19.42
C ALA A 46 -10.01 11.88 -18.46
N GLY A 47 -8.73 12.12 -18.76
CA GLY A 47 -7.85 12.95 -17.95
C GLY A 47 -7.18 12.23 -16.78
N TYR A 48 -7.43 10.93 -16.59
CA TYR A 48 -6.84 10.15 -15.51
C TYR A 48 -5.78 9.20 -16.03
N SER A 49 -4.73 9.04 -15.25
CA SER A 49 -3.79 7.94 -15.37
C SER A 49 -3.87 7.12 -14.09
N GLY A 50 -3.61 5.83 -14.16
CA GLY A 50 -3.72 4.96 -13.00
C GLY A 50 -2.82 3.74 -13.09
N VAL A 51 -2.49 3.22 -11.92
CA VAL A 51 -1.68 2.01 -11.76
C VAL A 51 -2.34 1.11 -10.75
N MET A 52 -2.42 -0.17 -11.06
CA MET A 52 -2.91 -1.20 -10.16
C MET A 52 -1.73 -2.01 -9.64
N LEU A 53 -1.63 -2.11 -8.33
CA LEU A 53 -0.55 -2.81 -7.63
C LEU A 53 -1.12 -3.98 -6.84
N GLY A 54 -0.48 -5.13 -6.91
CA GLY A 54 -0.93 -6.31 -6.20
C GLY A 54 0.21 -7.23 -5.81
N LEU A 55 -0.16 -8.25 -5.04
CA LEU A 55 0.72 -9.35 -4.70
C LEU A 55 0.47 -10.50 -5.68
N PRO A 56 1.50 -11.24 -6.07
CA PRO A 56 1.30 -12.43 -6.88
C PRO A 56 0.35 -13.42 -6.20
N ASN A 57 -0.53 -14.03 -6.97
CA ASN A 57 -1.48 -15.04 -6.49
C ASN A 57 -2.49 -14.51 -5.45
N SER A 58 -2.75 -13.21 -5.44
CA SER A 58 -3.73 -12.60 -4.55
C SER A 58 -4.91 -12.07 -5.35
N THR A 59 -6.11 -12.12 -4.73
CA THR A 59 -7.34 -11.61 -5.35
C THR A 59 -7.62 -10.16 -5.00
N TYR A 60 -6.67 -9.47 -4.36
CA TYR A 60 -6.82 -8.05 -4.08
C TYR A 60 -5.74 -7.23 -4.81
N HIS A 61 -6.02 -5.96 -5.03
CA HIS A 61 -5.02 -5.01 -5.48
C HIS A 61 -5.40 -3.59 -5.07
N LEU A 62 -4.37 -2.73 -5.07
CA LEU A 62 -4.55 -1.30 -4.84
C LEU A 62 -4.54 -0.59 -6.19
N GLU A 63 -5.31 0.48 -6.31
CA GLU A 63 -5.25 1.36 -7.47
C GLU A 63 -4.95 2.78 -7.01
N PHE A 64 -4.00 3.41 -7.67
CA PHE A 64 -3.71 4.84 -7.47
C PHE A 64 -3.99 5.55 -8.79
N THR A 65 -4.83 6.59 -8.72
CA THR A 65 -5.18 7.38 -9.90
C THR A 65 -4.69 8.81 -9.72
N GLU A 66 -4.27 9.43 -10.82
CA GLU A 66 -3.88 10.83 -10.85
C GLU A 66 -4.59 11.51 -12.00
N HIS A 67 -5.35 12.56 -11.71
CA HIS A 67 -5.93 13.40 -12.74
C HIS A 67 -4.88 14.40 -13.21
N GLU A 68 -4.84 14.68 -14.51
CA GLU A 68 -3.84 15.59 -15.08
C GLU A 68 -3.88 16.99 -14.46
N ALA A 69 -5.05 17.44 -14.01
CA ALA A 69 -5.21 18.73 -13.34
C ALA A 69 -4.81 18.70 -11.85
N ALA A 70 -4.52 17.54 -11.30
CA ALA A 70 -4.23 17.34 -9.89
C ALA A 70 -2.78 16.97 -9.59
N HIS A 71 -1.89 17.10 -10.59
CA HIS A 71 -0.46 16.83 -10.39
C HIS A 71 0.09 17.70 -9.27
N ASP A 72 0.83 17.08 -8.34
CA ASP A 72 1.39 17.71 -7.13
C ASP A 72 0.34 18.27 -6.15
N THR A 73 -0.93 17.94 -6.33
CA THR A 73 -1.99 18.31 -5.40
C THR A 73 -1.91 17.43 -4.16
N ASP A 74 -2.12 18.03 -2.99
CA ASP A 74 -2.20 17.29 -1.73
C ASP A 74 -3.57 16.65 -1.57
N TYR A 75 -3.56 15.35 -1.25
CA TYR A 75 -4.74 14.60 -0.82
C TYR A 75 -4.51 14.19 0.62
N PRO A 76 -5.12 14.87 1.60
CA PRO A 76 -4.89 14.58 3.01
C PRO A 76 -5.22 13.12 3.35
N PRO A 77 -4.38 12.47 4.17
CA PRO A 77 -4.68 11.11 4.59
C PRO A 77 -5.84 11.10 5.61
N PRO A 78 -6.48 9.95 5.83
CA PRO A 78 -7.39 9.80 6.95
C PRO A 78 -6.62 9.81 8.27
N GLY A 79 -7.32 9.60 9.38
CA GLY A 79 -6.68 9.62 10.69
C GLY A 79 -5.58 8.57 10.87
N ALA A 80 -4.75 8.78 11.89
CA ALA A 80 -3.55 7.96 12.15
C ALA A 80 -3.83 6.48 12.46
N ASP A 81 -5.08 6.13 12.75
CA ASP A 81 -5.51 4.74 12.97
C ASP A 81 -6.05 4.07 11.71
N ASN A 82 -6.02 4.76 10.56
CA ASN A 82 -6.37 4.17 9.28
C ASN A 82 -5.11 3.55 8.68
N LEU A 83 -5.06 2.23 8.60
CA LEU A 83 -3.86 1.48 8.30
C LEU A 83 -4.06 0.53 7.13
N LEU A 84 -3.03 0.40 6.30
CA LEU A 84 -2.86 -0.71 5.38
C LEU A 84 -1.83 -1.64 6.01
N VAL A 85 -2.24 -2.87 6.36
CA VAL A 85 -1.38 -3.79 7.10
C VAL A 85 -0.95 -4.94 6.22
N PHE A 86 0.36 -5.16 6.13
CA PHE A 86 0.94 -6.35 5.50
C PHE A 86 1.44 -7.27 6.58
N TYR A 87 0.91 -8.48 6.64
CA TYR A 87 1.35 -9.49 7.60
C TYR A 87 2.49 -10.30 7.00
N ILE A 88 3.64 -10.25 7.64
CA ILE A 88 4.89 -10.86 7.16
C ILE A 88 5.50 -11.67 8.29
N PRO A 89 5.35 -13.01 8.28
CA PRO A 89 5.83 -13.85 9.37
C PRO A 89 7.36 -13.85 9.54
N ASP A 90 8.10 -13.61 8.46
CA ASP A 90 9.55 -13.59 8.47
C ASP A 90 10.07 -12.24 8.96
N VAL A 91 10.64 -12.20 10.16
CA VAL A 91 11.18 -10.96 10.74
C VAL A 91 12.30 -10.37 9.87
N ALA A 92 13.13 -11.20 9.26
CA ALA A 92 14.22 -10.73 8.40
C ALA A 92 13.66 -10.00 7.16
N ALA A 93 12.52 -10.46 6.62
CA ALA A 93 11.85 -9.78 5.52
C ALA A 93 11.33 -8.41 5.94
N VAL A 94 10.72 -8.31 7.14
CA VAL A 94 10.27 -7.01 7.67
C VAL A 94 11.44 -6.04 7.78
N GLU A 95 12.57 -6.51 8.31
CA GLU A 95 13.77 -5.68 8.47
C GLU A 95 14.32 -5.21 7.12
N ARG A 96 14.35 -6.10 6.12
CA ARG A 96 14.81 -5.73 4.76
C ARG A 96 13.93 -4.69 4.12
N ILE A 97 12.62 -4.85 4.22
CA ILE A 97 11.65 -3.91 3.64
C ILE A 97 11.77 -2.56 4.34
N ALA A 98 11.81 -2.56 5.67
CA ALA A 98 11.96 -1.33 6.45
C ALA A 98 13.26 -0.60 6.09
N ALA A 99 14.35 -1.34 5.88
CA ALA A 99 15.63 -0.76 5.48
C ALA A 99 15.56 -0.14 4.07
N ARG A 100 14.90 -0.82 3.12
CA ARG A 100 14.70 -0.26 1.78
C ARG A 100 13.89 1.04 1.82
N LEU A 101 12.81 1.04 2.61
CA LEU A 101 11.98 2.22 2.76
C LEU A 101 12.77 3.37 3.38
N ALA A 102 13.56 3.10 4.42
CA ALA A 102 14.41 4.11 5.05
C ALA A 102 15.43 4.68 4.07
N ALA A 103 16.02 3.84 3.22
CA ALA A 103 16.96 4.28 2.19
C ALA A 103 16.30 5.20 1.15
N LEU A 104 14.99 5.04 0.94
CA LEU A 104 14.21 5.90 0.03
C LEU A 104 13.70 7.17 0.74
N GLY A 105 13.96 7.33 2.04
CA GLY A 105 13.54 8.48 2.82
C GLY A 105 12.29 8.26 3.66
N TYR A 106 11.77 7.04 3.73
CA TYR A 106 10.56 6.72 4.50
C TYR A 106 10.94 5.93 5.74
N THR A 107 11.18 6.67 6.83
CA THR A 107 11.62 6.07 8.10
C THR A 107 10.42 5.67 8.96
N ALA A 108 10.64 4.70 9.84
CA ALA A 108 9.63 4.24 10.77
C ALA A 108 9.18 5.36 11.71
N ILE A 109 7.89 5.35 12.03
CA ILE A 109 7.27 6.28 12.98
C ILE A 109 6.55 5.49 14.06
N ALA A 110 6.26 6.14 15.19
CA ALA A 110 5.46 5.53 16.25
C ALA A 110 4.01 5.39 15.79
N PRO A 111 3.37 4.23 15.98
CA PRO A 111 1.95 4.07 15.65
C PRO A 111 1.08 4.83 16.66
N GLU A 112 -0.12 5.23 16.23
CA GLU A 112 -1.11 5.81 17.12
C GLU A 112 -1.60 4.77 18.14
N ASN A 113 -1.91 3.57 17.67
CA ASN A 113 -2.32 2.46 18.52
C ASN A 113 -1.09 1.63 18.90
N PRO A 114 -0.75 1.55 20.21
CA PRO A 114 0.44 0.81 20.66
C PRO A 114 0.44 -0.67 20.29
N TYR A 115 -0.71 -1.24 19.99
CA TYR A 115 -0.80 -2.62 19.52
C TYR A 115 0.16 -2.93 18.36
N TRP A 116 0.35 -1.96 17.48
CA TRP A 116 1.17 -2.13 16.27
C TRP A 116 2.67 -1.92 16.53
N ALA A 117 3.07 -1.54 17.77
CA ALA A 117 4.45 -1.18 18.06
C ALA A 117 5.36 -2.39 18.29
N GLU A 118 4.89 -3.42 19.01
CA GLU A 118 5.76 -4.51 19.46
C GLU A 118 6.29 -5.37 18.32
N ARG A 119 5.43 -5.72 17.36
CA ARG A 119 5.80 -6.57 16.22
C ARG A 119 5.62 -5.89 14.89
N GLY A 120 5.37 -4.60 14.89
CA GLY A 120 5.07 -3.85 13.68
C GLY A 120 6.05 -2.73 13.45
N VAL A 121 6.21 -2.39 12.17
CA VAL A 121 6.91 -1.19 11.73
C VAL A 121 5.90 -0.36 10.95
N THR A 122 5.69 0.87 11.40
CA THR A 122 4.75 1.81 10.75
C THR A 122 5.53 2.83 9.95
N VAL A 123 5.13 3.06 8.71
CA VAL A 123 5.70 4.10 7.85
C VAL A 123 4.57 4.86 7.19
N GLU A 124 4.83 6.12 6.83
CA GLU A 124 3.88 6.90 6.05
C GLU A 124 4.30 6.91 4.58
N ASP A 125 3.34 6.71 3.68
CA ASP A 125 3.61 6.83 2.26
C ASP A 125 3.73 8.31 1.85
N PRO A 126 4.03 8.62 0.58
CA PRO A 126 4.17 10.02 0.14
C PRO A 126 2.97 10.93 0.37
N ASP A 127 1.77 10.37 0.50
CA ASP A 127 0.55 11.14 0.81
C ASP A 127 0.23 11.15 2.30
N GLY A 128 1.06 10.52 3.13
CA GLY A 128 0.86 10.44 4.57
C GLY A 128 -0.02 9.29 5.03
N TRP A 129 -0.43 8.40 4.12
CA TRP A 129 -1.17 7.20 4.51
C TRP A 129 -0.25 6.23 5.22
N ARG A 130 -0.76 5.63 6.30
CA ARG A 130 0.06 4.74 7.13
C ARG A 130 0.01 3.29 6.67
N VAL A 131 1.18 2.70 6.59
CA VAL A 131 1.40 1.31 6.23
C VAL A 131 2.11 0.63 7.39
N VAL A 132 1.63 -0.55 7.79
CA VAL A 132 2.25 -1.36 8.83
C VAL A 132 2.79 -2.64 8.23
N LEU A 133 4.05 -2.92 8.52
CA LEU A 133 4.67 -4.22 8.26
C LEU A 133 4.59 -4.99 9.57
N MET A 134 3.66 -5.93 9.66
CA MET A 134 3.38 -6.63 10.91
C MET A 134 3.99 -8.01 10.90
N ASN A 135 4.88 -8.27 11.83
CA ASN A 135 5.61 -9.54 11.92
C ASN A 135 4.77 -10.61 12.62
N THR A 136 3.68 -11.00 11.98
CA THR A 136 2.85 -12.14 12.37
C THR A 136 2.25 -12.77 11.12
N ALA A 137 1.66 -13.95 11.28
CA ALA A 137 0.99 -14.63 10.17
C ALA A 137 -0.44 -14.10 9.89
N GLY A 138 -0.91 -13.13 10.67
CA GLY A 138 -2.29 -12.68 10.60
C GLY A 138 -3.20 -13.55 11.45
N ILE A 139 -4.47 -13.63 11.06
CA ILE A 139 -5.47 -14.40 11.78
C ILE A 139 -5.85 -15.67 11.05
#